data_93fd72cc60718d8266a4f2faf950dd84
#
_entry.id   93fd72cc60718d8266a4f2faf950dd84
#
_cell.length_a   1.000
_cell.length_b   1.000
_cell.length_c   1.000
_cell.angle_alpha   90.00
_cell.angle_beta   90.00
_cell.angle_gamma   90.00
#
_symmetry.space_group_name_H-M   'P 1'
#
loop_
_entity.id
_entity.type
_entity.pdbx_description
1 polymer ?
#
loop_
_entity_poly.entity_id
_entity_poly.type
_entity_poly.pdbx_seq_one_letter_code
_entity_poly.pdbx_strand_id
1 'polypeptide(L)'
;LFSCGKQEEAGALRVGVMYSSDVIPLAVMKNQKLDEKHGVNLEMQIFSSAKDRDAALQAGELDGVFTDFVGICIYQNAGLDVKITGMTDGDYLLLAGPGTGITSLAGAAGGRIAISENTLIEYALDTILTQEGYTPDYLRKELVPRIPDRLEMLRAGGVELCLLPEPFATIAKRDGAALLGSANAAGLYPAVSAFTRDAIREKADLIKKLYSAYDEAVDYINETPVSEFESVVIESAGFPEELAGGIELPVFRKNAPPSERDLAAAIAWASRKGLCDATLTPKSLLGRLS
;
A
#
# COMPACT_ATOMS: atom_id res chain seq x y z
N LEU A 1 -42.91 5.13 28.29
CA LEU A 1 -41.93 6.09 27.77
C LEU A 1 -40.83 5.32 27.11
N PHE A 2 -40.96 5.10 25.78
CA PHE A 2 -39.91 4.53 24.95
C PHE A 2 -38.91 5.66 24.67
N SER A 3 -37.70 5.55 25.22
CA SER A 3 -36.57 6.38 24.82
C SER A 3 -36.17 5.93 23.40
N CYS A 4 -36.55 6.68 22.40
CA CYS A 4 -36.02 6.57 21.05
C CYS A 4 -34.58 7.09 21.12
N GLY A 5 -33.60 6.21 21.30
CA GLY A 5 -32.20 6.58 21.14
C GLY A 5 -32.03 7.08 19.70
N LYS A 6 -31.71 8.35 19.53
CA LYS A 6 -31.21 8.87 18.27
C LYS A 6 -29.96 8.04 17.94
N GLN A 7 -30.05 7.21 16.91
CA GLN A 7 -28.88 6.67 16.24
C GLN A 7 -28.13 7.89 15.71
N GLU A 8 -26.96 8.21 16.30
CA GLU A 8 -26.09 9.23 15.73
C GLU A 8 -25.75 8.79 14.30
N GLU A 9 -26.03 9.65 13.32
CA GLU A 9 -25.58 9.38 11.95
C GLU A 9 -24.10 9.14 11.95
N ALA A 10 -23.67 8.02 11.36
CA ALA A 10 -22.25 7.67 11.25
C ALA A 10 -21.52 8.75 10.45
N GLY A 11 -20.49 9.34 11.05
CA GLY A 11 -19.69 10.35 10.37
C GLY A 11 -18.89 9.73 9.22
N ALA A 12 -18.76 10.45 8.09
CA ALA A 12 -18.05 9.99 6.91
C ALA A 12 -16.53 10.23 7.00
N LEU A 13 -15.74 9.22 6.60
CA LEU A 13 -14.30 9.31 6.35
C LEU A 13 -14.03 8.92 4.89
N ARG A 14 -13.46 9.86 4.12
CA ARG A 14 -13.10 9.67 2.72
C ARG A 14 -11.64 9.23 2.62
N VAL A 15 -11.40 7.99 2.20
CA VAL A 15 -10.06 7.40 2.19
C VAL A 15 -9.69 6.92 0.79
N GLY A 16 -8.57 7.42 0.27
CA GLY A 16 -8.00 6.98 -1.00
C GLY A 16 -7.08 5.79 -0.82
N VAL A 17 -7.27 4.76 -1.62
CA VAL A 17 -6.48 3.52 -1.63
C VAL A 17 -6.07 3.15 -3.05
N MET A 18 -5.22 2.14 -3.20
CA MET A 18 -4.82 1.60 -4.50
C MET A 18 -5.24 0.14 -4.63
N TYR A 19 -5.23 -0.38 -5.86
CA TYR A 19 -5.33 -1.82 -6.09
C TYR A 19 -4.09 -2.51 -5.52
N SER A 20 -4.22 -3.04 -4.31
CA SER A 20 -3.15 -3.69 -3.56
C SER A 20 -3.75 -4.54 -2.44
N SER A 21 -3.01 -5.50 -1.91
CA SER A 21 -3.51 -6.36 -0.83
C SER A 21 -3.84 -5.59 0.46
N ASP A 22 -3.24 -4.43 0.69
CA ASP A 22 -3.49 -3.61 1.87
C ASP A 22 -4.90 -2.98 1.91
N VAL A 23 -5.62 -2.96 0.78
CA VAL A 23 -7.03 -2.53 0.74
C VAL A 23 -7.99 -3.59 1.29
N ILE A 24 -7.59 -4.87 1.33
CA ILE A 24 -8.46 -5.99 1.67
C ILE A 24 -9.13 -5.83 3.04
N PRO A 25 -8.43 -5.46 4.12
CA PRO A 25 -9.08 -5.25 5.40
C PRO A 25 -10.18 -4.17 5.38
N LEU A 26 -9.97 -3.08 4.63
CA LEU A 26 -11.00 -2.03 4.47
C LEU A 26 -12.21 -2.53 3.67
N ALA A 27 -11.98 -3.30 2.61
CA ALA A 27 -13.04 -3.84 1.79
C ALA A 27 -13.88 -4.88 2.55
N VAL A 28 -13.22 -5.77 3.29
CA VAL A 28 -13.92 -6.73 4.16
C VAL A 28 -14.66 -6.02 5.29
N MET A 29 -14.05 -5.00 5.91
CA MET A 29 -14.72 -4.16 6.90
C MET A 29 -16.02 -3.56 6.35
N LYS A 30 -16.01 -3.02 5.14
CA LYS A 30 -17.22 -2.50 4.46
C LYS A 30 -18.24 -3.60 4.18
N ASN A 31 -17.81 -4.71 3.63
CA ASN A 31 -18.69 -5.84 3.29
C ASN A 31 -19.37 -6.41 4.53
N GLN A 32 -18.65 -6.55 5.63
CA GLN A 32 -19.17 -7.04 6.91
C GLN A 32 -19.89 -5.95 7.75
N LYS A 33 -19.98 -4.70 7.23
CA LYS A 33 -20.57 -3.54 7.92
C LYS A 33 -19.95 -3.25 9.28
N LEU A 34 -18.67 -3.55 9.44
CA LEU A 34 -17.96 -3.29 10.69
C LEU A 34 -17.73 -1.80 10.90
N ASP A 35 -17.53 -1.03 9.83
CA ASP A 35 -17.46 0.42 9.89
C ASP A 35 -18.76 1.01 10.48
N GLU A 36 -19.93 0.61 9.97
CA GLU A 36 -21.23 1.05 10.50
C GLU A 36 -21.42 0.61 11.97
N LYS A 37 -21.03 -0.63 12.29
CA LYS A 37 -21.07 -1.16 13.67
C LYS A 37 -20.27 -0.30 14.64
N HIS A 38 -19.12 0.20 14.22
CA HIS A 38 -18.27 1.09 15.01
C HIS A 38 -18.67 2.57 14.90
N GLY A 39 -19.70 2.90 14.15
CA GLY A 39 -20.22 4.27 14.02
C GLY A 39 -19.36 5.17 13.13
N VAL A 40 -18.73 4.60 12.10
CA VAL A 40 -18.03 5.32 11.03
C VAL A 40 -18.57 4.88 9.69
N ASN A 41 -18.77 5.83 8.75
CA ASN A 41 -19.08 5.53 7.36
C ASN A 41 -17.79 5.70 6.54
N LEU A 42 -17.19 4.59 6.12
CA LEU A 42 -16.02 4.64 5.24
C LEU A 42 -16.44 4.83 3.79
N GLU A 43 -16.04 5.95 3.21
CA GLU A 43 -16.11 6.23 1.77
C GLU A 43 -14.73 5.96 1.17
N MET A 44 -14.59 4.79 0.55
CA MET A 44 -13.33 4.33 -0.02
C MET A 44 -13.29 4.60 -1.52
N GLN A 45 -12.24 5.26 -1.99
CA GLN A 45 -11.97 5.48 -3.42
C GLN A 45 -10.69 4.76 -3.83
N ILE A 46 -10.79 3.91 -4.87
CA ILE A 46 -9.67 3.10 -5.35
C ILE A 46 -9.04 3.76 -6.58
N PHE A 47 -7.73 3.89 -6.57
CA PHE A 47 -6.93 4.49 -7.65
C PHE A 47 -5.99 3.46 -8.27
N SER A 48 -5.67 3.62 -9.55
CA SER A 48 -4.71 2.77 -10.26
C SER A 48 -3.26 3.29 -10.24
N SER A 49 -3.05 4.51 -9.75
CA SER A 49 -1.72 5.11 -9.56
C SER A 49 -1.66 5.98 -8.31
N ALA A 50 -0.46 6.07 -7.70
CA ALA A 50 -0.22 6.99 -6.59
C ALA A 50 -0.44 8.44 -7.01
N LYS A 51 -0.07 8.80 -8.24
CA LYS A 51 -0.24 10.16 -8.78
C LYS A 51 -1.71 10.61 -8.75
N ASP A 52 -2.64 9.76 -9.17
CA ASP A 52 -4.07 10.11 -9.22
C ASP A 52 -4.65 10.21 -7.80
N ARG A 53 -4.29 9.29 -6.91
CA ARG A 53 -4.66 9.33 -5.49
C ARG A 53 -4.16 10.63 -4.83
N ASP A 54 -2.92 10.98 -5.06
CA ASP A 54 -2.28 12.16 -4.46
C ASP A 54 -2.87 13.45 -5.01
N ALA A 55 -3.28 13.48 -6.28
CA ALA A 55 -4.00 14.61 -6.85
C ALA A 55 -5.38 14.82 -6.19
N ALA A 56 -6.12 13.73 -5.92
CA ALA A 56 -7.40 13.79 -5.21
C ALA A 56 -7.22 14.26 -3.75
N LEU A 57 -6.16 13.80 -3.07
CA LEU A 57 -5.81 14.28 -1.73
C LEU A 57 -5.50 15.78 -1.75
N GLN A 58 -4.70 16.24 -2.70
CA GLN A 58 -4.34 17.68 -2.85
C GLN A 58 -5.55 18.53 -3.19
N ALA A 59 -6.51 18.00 -3.93
CA ALA A 59 -7.78 18.69 -4.23
C ALA A 59 -8.74 18.77 -3.03
N GLY A 60 -8.42 18.14 -1.89
CA GLY A 60 -9.27 18.12 -0.70
C GLY A 60 -10.45 17.14 -0.81
N GLU A 61 -10.42 16.23 -1.75
CA GLU A 61 -11.47 15.21 -1.96
C GLU A 61 -11.39 14.08 -0.93
N LEU A 62 -10.24 13.89 -0.28
CA LEU A 62 -9.95 12.83 0.67
C LEU A 62 -9.60 13.40 2.05
N ASP A 63 -10.02 12.71 3.10
CA ASP A 63 -9.62 12.96 4.49
C ASP A 63 -8.32 12.26 4.83
N GLY A 64 -8.06 11.12 4.19
CA GLY A 64 -6.85 10.31 4.38
C GLY A 64 -6.58 9.39 3.20
N VAL A 65 -5.44 8.72 3.27
CA VAL A 65 -4.95 7.81 2.23
C VAL A 65 -4.27 6.60 2.86
N PHE A 66 -4.34 5.46 2.18
CA PHE A 66 -3.37 4.39 2.34
C PHE A 66 -2.23 4.70 1.38
N THR A 67 -1.05 4.83 1.93
CA THR A 67 0.15 5.30 1.23
C THR A 67 1.39 4.61 1.81
N ASP A 68 2.51 5.25 1.75
CA ASP A 68 3.79 4.70 2.17
C ASP A 68 4.73 5.81 2.70
N PHE A 69 5.86 5.40 3.26
CA PHE A 69 6.85 6.33 3.83
C PHE A 69 7.36 7.34 2.81
N VAL A 70 7.53 6.97 1.54
CA VAL A 70 8.00 7.87 0.49
C VAL A 70 6.93 8.89 0.15
N GLY A 71 5.67 8.43 0.01
CA GLY A 71 4.53 9.32 -0.22
C GLY A 71 4.38 10.38 0.87
N ILE A 72 4.53 9.99 2.14
CA ILE A 72 4.48 10.95 3.25
C ILE A 72 5.61 12.00 3.17
N CYS A 73 6.82 11.60 2.80
CA CYS A 73 7.94 12.53 2.59
C CYS A 73 7.62 13.55 1.49
N ILE A 74 7.05 13.09 0.37
CA ILE A 74 6.65 13.93 -0.76
C ILE A 74 5.53 14.90 -0.36
N TYR A 75 4.54 14.45 0.41
CA TYR A 75 3.45 15.32 0.89
C TYR A 75 3.99 16.47 1.73
N GLN A 76 4.92 16.20 2.66
CA GLN A 76 5.52 17.27 3.46
C GLN A 76 6.27 18.28 2.57
N ASN A 77 7.02 17.82 1.57
CA ASN A 77 7.74 18.69 0.63
C ASN A 77 6.79 19.53 -0.24
N ALA A 78 5.61 18.99 -0.56
CA ALA A 78 4.55 19.72 -1.28
C ALA A 78 3.72 20.64 -0.38
N GLY A 79 4.02 20.72 0.92
CA GLY A 79 3.26 21.53 1.88
C GLY A 79 1.91 20.92 2.28
N LEU A 80 1.68 19.65 1.97
CA LEU A 80 0.50 18.91 2.42
C LEU A 80 0.72 18.37 3.82
N ASP A 81 -0.02 18.87 4.79
CA ASP A 81 0.11 18.46 6.19
C ASP A 81 -0.67 17.15 6.45
N VAL A 82 -0.10 16.05 6.02
CA VAL A 82 -0.61 14.69 6.18
C VAL A 82 0.29 13.94 7.15
N LYS A 83 -0.31 13.22 8.10
CA LYS A 83 0.42 12.52 9.17
C LYS A 83 0.06 11.05 9.18
N ILE A 84 1.06 10.22 9.44
CA ILE A 84 0.89 8.77 9.63
C ILE A 84 0.17 8.52 10.94
N THR A 85 -0.92 7.78 10.90
CA THR A 85 -1.70 7.40 12.08
C THR A 85 -1.74 5.90 12.31
N GLY A 86 -1.25 5.10 11.34
CA GLY A 86 -1.19 3.65 11.46
C GLY A 86 -0.37 3.01 10.35
N MET A 87 -0.24 1.69 10.44
CA MET A 87 0.37 0.86 9.40
C MET A 87 -0.67 0.03 8.67
N THR A 88 -0.33 -0.37 7.44
CA THR A 88 -1.06 -1.37 6.67
C THR A 88 -0.12 -2.49 6.24
N ASP A 89 -0.66 -3.59 5.73
CA ASP A 89 0.12 -4.72 5.26
C ASP A 89 0.04 -4.86 3.75
N GLY A 90 1.20 -4.77 3.12
CA GLY A 90 1.38 -5.05 1.70
C GLY A 90 2.78 -5.59 1.47
N ASP A 91 2.96 -6.37 0.41
CA ASP A 91 4.27 -6.80 -0.05
C ASP A 91 4.48 -6.39 -1.51
N TYR A 92 5.73 -6.23 -1.88
CA TYR A 92 6.13 -5.78 -3.21
C TYR A 92 7.19 -6.76 -3.72
N LEU A 93 6.84 -7.52 -4.75
CA LEU A 93 7.60 -8.66 -5.21
C LEU A 93 8.43 -8.30 -6.44
N LEU A 94 9.72 -8.61 -6.37
CA LEU A 94 10.64 -8.50 -7.50
C LEU A 94 10.56 -9.78 -8.33
N LEU A 95 10.14 -9.64 -9.57
CA LEU A 95 9.80 -10.72 -10.47
C LEU A 95 10.61 -10.62 -11.77
N ALA A 96 11.08 -11.77 -12.27
CA ALA A 96 11.60 -11.90 -13.62
C ALA A 96 10.52 -12.52 -14.53
N GLY A 97 10.33 -11.94 -15.70
CA GLY A 97 9.30 -12.36 -16.65
C GLY A 97 9.52 -13.77 -17.20
N PRO A 98 8.45 -14.42 -17.67
CA PRO A 98 8.53 -15.75 -18.26
C PRO A 98 9.44 -15.72 -19.51
N GLY A 99 10.21 -16.79 -19.71
CA GLY A 99 11.10 -16.93 -20.86
C GLY A 99 12.42 -16.15 -20.79
N THR A 100 12.66 -15.33 -19.76
CA THR A 100 13.92 -14.59 -19.59
C THR A 100 15.10 -15.49 -19.19
N GLY A 101 14.82 -16.64 -18.58
CA GLY A 101 15.84 -17.52 -17.98
C GLY A 101 16.46 -16.97 -16.68
N ILE A 102 16.00 -15.82 -16.20
CA ILE A 102 16.47 -15.20 -14.96
C ILE A 102 15.76 -15.88 -13.78
N THR A 103 16.53 -16.57 -12.93
CA THR A 103 16.02 -17.30 -11.76
C THR A 103 16.60 -16.80 -10.44
N SER A 104 17.53 -15.86 -10.51
CA SER A 104 18.16 -15.23 -9.33
C SER A 104 18.53 -13.79 -9.62
N LEU A 105 18.69 -12.99 -8.56
CA LEU A 105 19.10 -11.60 -8.69
C LEU A 105 20.50 -11.48 -9.32
N ALA A 106 21.41 -12.41 -9.01
CA ALA A 106 22.75 -12.45 -9.62
C ALA A 106 22.69 -12.61 -11.17
N GLY A 107 21.71 -13.34 -11.68
CA GLY A 107 21.51 -13.52 -13.12
C GLY A 107 20.80 -12.35 -13.81
N ALA A 108 20.37 -11.34 -13.05
CA ALA A 108 19.58 -10.22 -13.56
C ALA A 108 20.43 -8.98 -13.95
N ALA A 109 21.76 -9.05 -13.83
CA ALA A 109 22.67 -7.92 -14.04
C ALA A 109 22.36 -7.14 -15.35
N GLY A 110 22.17 -5.83 -15.23
CA GLY A 110 21.87 -4.95 -16.38
C GLY A 110 20.50 -5.16 -17.03
N GLY A 111 19.64 -6.01 -16.45
CA GLY A 111 18.26 -6.22 -16.94
C GLY A 111 17.40 -4.97 -16.78
N ARG A 112 16.42 -4.81 -17.69
CA ARG A 112 15.44 -3.70 -17.62
C ARG A 112 14.34 -4.08 -16.65
N ILE A 113 14.04 -3.16 -15.74
CA ILE A 113 12.99 -3.33 -14.74
C ILE A 113 11.94 -2.22 -14.83
N ALA A 114 10.67 -2.59 -14.99
CA ALA A 114 9.57 -1.63 -14.93
C ALA A 114 9.26 -1.22 -13.49
N ILE A 115 9.33 0.09 -13.22
CA ILE A 115 9.06 0.69 -11.92
C ILE A 115 8.21 1.96 -12.02
N SER A 116 7.75 2.43 -10.87
CA SER A 116 7.27 3.79 -10.67
C SER A 116 8.36 4.58 -9.96
N GLU A 117 8.94 5.57 -10.62
CA GLU A 117 10.02 6.40 -10.10
C GLU A 117 9.54 7.29 -8.95
N ASN A 118 10.43 7.57 -8.00
CA ASN A 118 10.16 8.44 -6.84
C ASN A 118 8.96 7.98 -6.00
N THR A 119 8.76 6.69 -5.93
CA THR A 119 7.68 6.05 -5.15
C THR A 119 8.23 4.96 -4.26
N LEU A 120 7.33 4.37 -3.46
CA LEU A 120 7.58 3.15 -2.72
C LEU A 120 8.21 2.04 -3.58
N ILE A 121 7.78 1.90 -4.83
CA ILE A 121 8.28 0.83 -5.72
C ILE A 121 9.78 0.97 -5.97
N GLU A 122 10.26 2.18 -6.22
CA GLU A 122 11.70 2.41 -6.38
C GLU A 122 12.45 2.25 -5.06
N TYR A 123 11.89 2.75 -3.95
CA TYR A 123 12.48 2.59 -2.62
C TYR A 123 12.60 1.12 -2.22
N ALA A 124 11.57 0.33 -2.47
CA ALA A 124 11.57 -1.11 -2.21
C ALA A 124 12.62 -1.83 -3.07
N LEU A 125 12.70 -1.50 -4.37
CA LEU A 125 13.73 -2.06 -5.25
C LEU A 125 15.14 -1.74 -4.74
N ASP A 126 15.42 -0.47 -4.45
CA ASP A 126 16.75 -0.04 -3.98
C ASP A 126 17.09 -0.72 -2.65
N THR A 127 16.11 -0.94 -1.77
CA THR A 127 16.29 -1.65 -0.50
C THR A 127 16.62 -3.12 -0.74
N ILE A 128 15.87 -3.82 -1.58
CA ILE A 128 16.11 -5.23 -1.93
C ILE A 128 17.51 -5.38 -2.53
N LEU A 129 17.87 -4.54 -3.51
CA LEU A 129 19.19 -4.57 -4.14
C LEU A 129 20.31 -4.35 -3.14
N THR A 130 20.18 -3.34 -2.29
CA THR A 130 21.23 -2.98 -1.32
C THR A 130 21.44 -4.08 -0.28
N GLN A 131 20.37 -4.73 0.17
CA GLN A 131 20.48 -5.85 1.12
C GLN A 131 21.17 -7.08 0.53
N GLU A 132 21.00 -7.30 -0.77
CA GLU A 132 21.70 -8.38 -1.50
C GLU A 132 23.11 -7.97 -1.95
N GLY A 133 23.57 -6.76 -1.56
CA GLY A 133 24.93 -6.27 -1.86
C GLY A 133 25.09 -5.62 -3.23
N TYR A 134 24.00 -5.29 -3.89
CA TYR A 134 24.01 -4.59 -5.19
C TYR A 134 23.76 -3.10 -5.01
N THR A 135 24.16 -2.31 -6.01
CA THR A 135 23.87 -0.88 -6.07
C THR A 135 22.51 -0.59 -6.74
N PRO A 136 21.89 0.58 -6.52
CA PRO A 136 20.61 0.93 -7.13
C PRO A 136 20.60 0.95 -8.67
N ASP A 137 21.77 1.06 -9.30
CA ASP A 137 21.98 1.04 -10.75
C ASP A 137 22.30 -0.36 -11.31
N TYR A 138 22.23 -1.40 -10.49
CA TYR A 138 22.44 -2.78 -10.90
C TYR A 138 21.45 -3.22 -12.01
N LEU A 139 20.24 -2.68 -11.98
CA LEU A 139 19.20 -2.86 -12.99
C LEU A 139 18.91 -1.54 -13.71
N ARG A 140 18.51 -1.62 -14.97
CA ARG A 140 18.10 -0.46 -15.77
C ARG A 140 16.62 -0.17 -15.56
N LYS A 141 16.32 0.94 -14.90
CA LYS A 141 14.96 1.34 -14.54
C LYS A 141 14.21 1.90 -15.76
N GLU A 142 13.04 1.33 -16.07
CA GLU A 142 12.07 1.79 -17.06
C GLU A 142 10.85 2.35 -16.36
N LEU A 143 10.44 3.58 -16.69
CA LEU A 143 9.38 4.29 -15.97
C LEU A 143 8.00 3.88 -16.48
N VAL A 144 7.29 3.12 -15.68
CA VAL A 144 5.93 2.65 -15.95
C VAL A 144 5.07 2.88 -14.70
N PRO A 145 4.44 4.07 -14.54
CA PRO A 145 3.79 4.48 -13.31
C PRO A 145 2.59 3.62 -12.89
N ARG A 146 1.78 3.17 -13.87
CA ARG A 146 0.55 2.41 -13.58
C ARG A 146 0.86 0.94 -13.35
N ILE A 147 0.29 0.39 -12.29
CA ILE A 147 0.52 -1.02 -11.88
C ILE A 147 0.09 -2.01 -12.98
N PRO A 148 -1.12 -1.91 -13.58
CA PRO A 148 -1.51 -2.81 -14.64
C PRO A 148 -0.57 -2.77 -15.85
N ASP A 149 -0.09 -1.59 -16.21
CA ASP A 149 0.80 -1.40 -17.38
C ASP A 149 2.16 -2.07 -17.15
N ARG A 150 2.66 -2.08 -15.88
CA ARG A 150 3.89 -2.82 -15.53
C ARG A 150 3.73 -4.32 -15.75
N LEU A 151 2.59 -4.91 -15.34
CA LEU A 151 2.31 -6.31 -15.57
C LEU A 151 2.25 -6.65 -17.06
N GLU A 152 1.52 -5.85 -17.84
CA GLU A 152 1.41 -6.06 -19.29
C GLU A 152 2.76 -5.92 -20.01
N MET A 153 3.59 -4.97 -19.58
CA MET A 153 4.93 -4.79 -20.12
C MET A 153 5.84 -6.00 -19.84
N LEU A 154 5.72 -6.60 -18.65
CA LEU A 154 6.41 -7.86 -18.30
C LEU A 154 5.92 -9.02 -19.16
N ARG A 155 4.60 -9.16 -19.32
CA ARG A 155 3.96 -10.19 -20.15
C ARG A 155 4.37 -10.12 -21.61
N ALA A 156 4.45 -8.91 -22.14
CA ALA A 156 4.84 -8.65 -23.52
C ALA A 156 6.36 -8.80 -23.78
N GLY A 157 7.17 -9.04 -22.74
CA GLY A 157 8.64 -9.09 -22.86
C GLY A 157 9.26 -7.71 -23.14
N GLY A 158 8.53 -6.62 -22.88
CA GLY A 158 9.03 -5.26 -23.00
C GLY A 158 10.09 -4.92 -21.97
N VAL A 159 10.09 -5.59 -20.84
CA VAL A 159 11.11 -5.59 -19.79
C VAL A 159 11.38 -7.01 -19.32
N GLU A 160 12.55 -7.23 -18.74
CA GLU A 160 12.94 -8.52 -18.16
C GLU A 160 12.41 -8.69 -16.74
N LEU A 161 12.24 -7.59 -16.01
CA LEU A 161 11.88 -7.60 -14.59
C LEU A 161 10.77 -6.59 -14.29
N CYS A 162 10.11 -6.82 -13.15
CA CYS A 162 9.10 -5.90 -12.63
C CYS A 162 9.03 -5.99 -11.10
N LEU A 163 8.74 -4.88 -10.44
CA LEU A 163 8.33 -4.89 -9.03
C LEU A 163 6.82 -4.62 -8.94
N LEU A 164 6.09 -5.59 -8.40
CA LEU A 164 4.63 -5.58 -8.37
C LEU A 164 4.08 -5.83 -6.97
N PRO A 165 3.01 -5.13 -6.56
CA PRO A 165 2.20 -5.52 -5.40
C PRO A 165 1.29 -6.71 -5.75
N GLU A 166 0.70 -7.33 -4.73
CA GLU A 166 -0.43 -8.24 -4.94
C GLU A 166 -1.69 -7.43 -5.34
N PRO A 167 -2.56 -7.94 -6.21
CA PRO A 167 -2.59 -9.29 -6.82
C PRO A 167 -1.72 -9.46 -8.07
N PHE A 168 -1.16 -8.37 -8.58
CA PHE A 168 -0.42 -8.37 -9.85
C PHE A 168 0.80 -9.30 -9.84
N ALA A 169 1.44 -9.44 -8.68
CA ALA A 169 2.54 -10.39 -8.49
C ALA A 169 2.09 -11.85 -8.63
N THR A 170 0.94 -12.21 -8.05
CA THR A 170 0.36 -13.55 -8.22
C THR A 170 0.02 -13.83 -9.68
N ILE A 171 -0.56 -12.85 -10.39
CA ILE A 171 -0.85 -12.99 -11.82
C ILE A 171 0.44 -13.25 -12.62
N ALA A 172 1.48 -12.45 -12.38
CA ALA A 172 2.77 -12.64 -13.05
C ALA A 172 3.39 -14.02 -12.76
N LYS A 173 3.33 -14.49 -11.50
CA LYS A 173 3.81 -15.84 -11.14
C LYS A 173 3.04 -16.95 -11.86
N ARG A 174 1.72 -16.82 -12.02
CA ARG A 174 0.90 -17.77 -12.80
C ARG A 174 1.27 -17.76 -14.29
N ASP A 175 1.68 -16.63 -14.83
CA ASP A 175 2.19 -16.52 -16.19
C ASP A 175 3.61 -17.10 -16.33
N GLY A 176 4.21 -17.58 -15.24
CA GLY A 176 5.54 -18.20 -15.23
C GLY A 176 6.67 -17.26 -14.83
N ALA A 177 6.37 -16.10 -14.25
CA ALA A 177 7.41 -15.21 -13.70
C ALA A 177 8.09 -15.84 -12.47
N ALA A 178 9.40 -15.67 -12.38
CA ALA A 178 10.21 -16.14 -11.27
C ALA A 178 10.30 -15.08 -10.17
N LEU A 179 10.07 -15.47 -8.92
CA LEU A 179 10.27 -14.61 -7.74
C LEU A 179 11.76 -14.50 -7.42
N LEU A 180 12.29 -13.28 -7.40
CA LEU A 180 13.69 -12.99 -7.08
C LEU A 180 13.88 -12.38 -5.70
N GLY A 181 12.84 -11.80 -5.11
CA GLY A 181 12.87 -11.19 -3.79
C GLY A 181 11.56 -10.45 -3.48
N SER A 182 11.41 -9.99 -2.24
CA SER A 182 10.28 -9.14 -1.85
C SER A 182 10.69 -8.10 -0.80
N ALA A 183 9.90 -7.04 -0.69
CA ALA A 183 10.11 -6.00 0.31
C ALA A 183 10.03 -6.57 1.74
N ASN A 184 9.03 -7.40 2.01
CA ASN A 184 8.85 -8.00 3.34
C ASN A 184 9.98 -8.97 3.70
N ALA A 185 10.46 -9.78 2.74
CA ALA A 185 11.64 -10.64 2.94
C ALA A 185 12.91 -9.81 3.23
N ALA A 186 13.02 -8.62 2.65
CA ALA A 186 14.05 -7.64 2.94
C ALA A 186 13.82 -6.86 4.26
N GLY A 187 12.82 -7.23 5.06
CA GLY A 187 12.48 -6.56 6.32
C GLY A 187 11.85 -5.18 6.15
N LEU A 188 11.40 -4.83 4.95
CA LEU A 188 10.78 -3.54 4.65
C LEU A 188 9.26 -3.66 4.67
N TYR A 189 8.62 -2.92 5.58
CA TYR A 189 7.16 -2.79 5.73
C TYR A 189 6.76 -1.31 5.62
N PRO A 190 6.72 -0.74 4.42
CA PRO A 190 6.66 0.71 4.25
C PRO A 190 5.25 1.28 4.12
N ALA A 191 4.22 0.43 4.02
CA ALA A 191 2.85 0.85 3.80
C ALA A 191 2.21 1.39 5.09
N VAL A 192 1.51 2.52 4.97
CA VAL A 192 0.91 3.24 6.09
C VAL A 192 -0.47 3.78 5.75
N SER A 193 -1.28 4.00 6.78
CA SER A 193 -2.46 4.83 6.72
C SER A 193 -2.14 6.22 7.28
N ALA A 194 -2.60 7.25 6.60
CA ALA A 194 -2.31 8.62 6.95
C ALA A 194 -3.52 9.51 6.70
N PHE A 195 -3.67 10.54 7.53
CA PHE A 195 -4.77 11.50 7.43
C PHE A 195 -4.25 12.92 7.38
N THR A 196 -5.02 13.81 6.76
CA THR A 196 -4.73 15.25 6.79
C THR A 196 -4.79 15.75 8.22
N ARG A 197 -4.02 16.80 8.53
CA ARG A 197 -4.08 17.42 9.87
C ARG A 197 -5.49 17.89 10.22
N ASP A 198 -6.24 18.39 9.23
CA ASP A 198 -7.62 18.82 9.45
C ASP A 198 -8.52 17.65 9.81
N ALA A 199 -8.41 16.52 9.13
CA ALA A 199 -9.14 15.29 9.48
C ALA A 199 -8.75 14.79 10.88
N ILE A 200 -7.46 14.82 11.23
CA ILE A 200 -7.00 14.44 12.58
C ILE A 200 -7.60 15.37 13.64
N ARG A 201 -7.67 16.68 13.38
CA ARG A 201 -8.24 17.67 14.32
C ARG A 201 -9.75 17.52 14.47
N GLU A 202 -10.47 17.34 13.38
CA GLU A 202 -11.93 17.42 13.32
C GLU A 202 -12.62 16.05 13.44
N LYS A 203 -11.92 14.97 13.05
CA LYS A 203 -12.47 13.62 12.94
C LYS A 203 -11.65 12.57 13.71
N ALA A 204 -10.86 12.98 14.74
CA ALA A 204 -10.01 12.06 15.50
C ALA A 204 -10.77 10.81 15.98
N ASP A 205 -11.98 11.01 16.54
CA ASP A 205 -12.79 9.91 17.07
C ASP A 205 -13.30 8.97 15.95
N LEU A 206 -13.59 9.51 14.76
CA LEU A 206 -13.95 8.66 13.62
C LEU A 206 -12.75 7.85 13.13
N ILE A 207 -11.55 8.43 13.14
CA ILE A 207 -10.32 7.72 12.77
C ILE A 207 -10.02 6.59 13.77
N LYS A 208 -10.21 6.84 15.08
CA LYS A 208 -10.10 5.79 16.12
C LYS A 208 -11.10 4.66 15.90
N LYS A 209 -12.36 5.00 15.61
CA LYS A 209 -13.41 4.04 15.30
C LYS A 209 -13.09 3.23 14.02
N LEU A 210 -12.55 3.89 13.00
CA LEU A 210 -12.07 3.22 11.78
C LEU A 210 -11.02 2.15 12.13
N TYR A 211 -10.03 2.47 12.97
CA TYR A 211 -9.02 1.49 13.38
C TYR A 211 -9.59 0.35 14.23
N SER A 212 -10.57 0.63 15.07
CA SER A 212 -11.25 -0.45 15.81
C SER A 212 -12.01 -1.38 14.86
N ALA A 213 -12.66 -0.84 13.83
CA ALA A 213 -13.33 -1.63 12.80
C ALA A 213 -12.32 -2.38 11.90
N TYR A 214 -11.17 -1.74 11.60
CA TYR A 214 -10.07 -2.36 10.85
C TYR A 214 -9.51 -3.56 11.59
N ASP A 215 -9.24 -3.42 12.88
CA ASP A 215 -8.70 -4.51 13.70
C ASP A 215 -9.66 -5.69 13.81
N GLU A 216 -10.98 -5.42 13.88
CA GLU A 216 -12.00 -6.48 13.84
C GLU A 216 -12.07 -7.15 12.47
N ALA A 217 -11.92 -6.39 11.38
CA ALA A 217 -11.84 -6.97 10.04
C ALA A 217 -10.60 -7.84 9.85
N VAL A 218 -9.47 -7.44 10.42
CA VAL A 218 -8.23 -8.24 10.44
C VAL A 218 -8.44 -9.56 11.18
N ASP A 219 -9.08 -9.55 12.35
CA ASP A 219 -9.43 -10.79 13.08
C ASP A 219 -10.32 -11.68 12.20
N TYR A 220 -11.37 -11.12 11.60
CA TYR A 220 -12.25 -11.87 10.71
C TYR A 220 -11.51 -12.52 9.54
N ILE A 221 -10.64 -11.77 8.85
CA ILE A 221 -9.87 -12.27 7.69
C ILE A 221 -8.94 -13.41 8.12
N ASN A 222 -8.24 -13.25 9.23
CA ASN A 222 -7.25 -14.23 9.69
C ASN A 222 -7.89 -15.53 10.22
N GLU A 223 -9.15 -15.47 10.65
CA GLU A 223 -9.88 -16.61 11.25
C GLU A 223 -10.86 -17.29 10.28
N THR A 224 -11.18 -16.63 9.14
CA THR A 224 -12.19 -17.09 8.20
C THR A 224 -11.54 -17.63 6.92
N PRO A 225 -11.98 -18.77 6.37
CA PRO A 225 -11.52 -19.23 5.07
C PRO A 225 -11.76 -18.17 3.98
N VAL A 226 -10.76 -17.92 3.14
CA VAL A 226 -10.84 -16.88 2.10
C VAL A 226 -12.02 -17.06 1.16
N SER A 227 -12.45 -18.32 0.92
CA SER A 227 -13.62 -18.65 0.11
C SER A 227 -14.93 -17.99 0.55
N GLU A 228 -15.04 -17.56 1.82
CA GLU A 228 -16.24 -16.90 2.34
C GLU A 228 -16.32 -15.42 1.97
N PHE A 229 -15.19 -14.79 1.65
CA PHE A 229 -15.12 -13.37 1.26
C PHE A 229 -14.27 -13.13 -0.01
N GLU A 230 -13.96 -14.17 -0.75
CA GLU A 230 -13.12 -14.12 -1.94
C GLU A 230 -13.65 -13.15 -3.02
N SER A 231 -14.97 -13.06 -3.20
CA SER A 231 -15.59 -12.10 -4.12
C SER A 231 -15.27 -10.64 -3.75
N VAL A 232 -15.21 -10.33 -2.46
CA VAL A 232 -14.83 -9.00 -1.96
C VAL A 232 -13.35 -8.72 -2.27
N VAL A 233 -12.49 -9.72 -2.12
CA VAL A 233 -11.05 -9.61 -2.44
C VAL A 233 -10.85 -9.37 -3.94
N ILE A 234 -11.54 -10.14 -4.79
CA ILE A 234 -11.49 -10.01 -6.24
C ILE A 234 -11.91 -8.59 -6.66
N GLU A 235 -13.05 -8.12 -6.19
CA GLU A 235 -13.60 -6.83 -6.57
C GLU A 235 -12.74 -5.66 -6.08
N SER A 236 -12.29 -5.69 -4.82
CA SER A 236 -11.63 -4.55 -4.17
C SER A 236 -10.14 -4.45 -4.47
N ALA A 237 -9.42 -5.57 -4.51
CA ALA A 237 -7.99 -5.59 -4.77
C ALA A 237 -7.64 -5.81 -6.25
N GLY A 238 -8.65 -6.03 -7.11
CA GLY A 238 -8.48 -6.19 -8.55
C GLY A 238 -7.91 -7.55 -8.95
N PHE A 239 -8.17 -8.60 -8.15
CA PHE A 239 -7.86 -9.97 -8.58
C PHE A 239 -8.72 -10.35 -9.78
N PRO A 240 -8.16 -10.95 -10.83
CA PRO A 240 -8.97 -11.53 -11.89
C PRO A 240 -9.87 -12.65 -11.35
N GLU A 241 -11.09 -12.77 -11.90
CA GLU A 241 -12.04 -13.83 -11.51
C GLU A 241 -11.47 -15.24 -11.71
N GLU A 242 -10.55 -15.42 -12.66
CA GLU A 242 -9.88 -16.69 -12.92
C GLU A 242 -8.98 -17.15 -11.75
N LEU A 243 -8.69 -16.29 -10.80
CA LEU A 243 -7.97 -16.64 -9.57
C LEU A 243 -8.89 -17.19 -8.48
N ALA A 244 -10.22 -17.13 -8.65
CA ALA A 244 -11.17 -17.66 -7.69
C ALA A 244 -10.88 -19.13 -7.35
N GLY A 245 -10.99 -19.47 -6.08
CA GLY A 245 -10.64 -20.80 -5.55
C GLY A 245 -9.15 -21.06 -5.36
N GLY A 246 -8.29 -20.08 -5.64
CA GLY A 246 -6.84 -20.20 -5.49
C GLY A 246 -6.16 -18.98 -4.92
N ILE A 247 -6.93 -18.05 -4.34
CA ILE A 247 -6.36 -16.86 -3.69
C ILE A 247 -5.80 -17.24 -2.33
N GLU A 248 -4.51 -16.94 -2.15
CA GLU A 248 -3.82 -17.04 -0.86
C GLU A 248 -3.59 -15.63 -0.31
N LEU A 249 -3.98 -15.40 0.94
CA LEU A 249 -3.77 -14.13 1.62
C LEU A 249 -2.70 -14.26 2.70
N PRO A 250 -1.89 -13.20 2.92
CA PRO A 250 -1.01 -13.15 4.07
C PRO A 250 -1.81 -13.07 5.36
N VAL A 251 -1.16 -13.33 6.48
CA VAL A 251 -1.69 -12.98 7.80
C VAL A 251 -1.60 -11.47 7.95
N PHE A 252 -2.74 -10.80 8.07
CA PHE A 252 -2.80 -9.36 8.28
C PHE A 252 -2.54 -9.01 9.74
N ARG A 253 -1.91 -7.85 9.96
CA ARG A 253 -1.64 -7.31 11.30
C ARG A 253 -2.67 -6.24 11.65
N LYS A 254 -3.01 -6.16 12.93
CA LYS A 254 -3.79 -5.04 13.47
C LYS A 254 -3.03 -3.73 13.34
N ASN A 255 -3.77 -2.63 13.38
CA ASN A 255 -3.18 -1.31 13.31
C ASN A 255 -2.15 -1.09 14.42
N ALA A 256 -1.00 -0.53 14.06
CA ALA A 256 0.09 -0.20 14.95
C ALA A 256 0.85 1.04 14.42
N PRO A 257 1.57 1.76 15.28
CA PRO A 257 2.46 2.82 14.80
C PRO A 257 3.65 2.22 14.02
N PRO A 258 4.18 2.93 13.02
CA PRO A 258 5.35 2.47 12.28
C PRO A 258 6.63 2.52 13.12
N SER A 259 7.63 1.76 12.70
CA SER A 259 8.98 1.83 13.24
C SER A 259 9.63 3.17 12.92
N GLU A 260 10.05 3.93 13.94
CA GLU A 260 10.75 5.20 13.73
C GLU A 260 12.07 4.98 12.98
N ARG A 261 12.74 3.85 13.17
CA ARG A 261 13.97 3.49 12.45
C ARG A 261 13.74 3.34 10.96
N ASP A 262 12.67 2.62 10.58
CA ASP A 262 12.37 2.35 9.18
C ASP A 262 11.88 3.61 8.48
N LEU A 263 11.12 4.45 9.19
CA LEU A 263 10.71 5.76 8.71
C LEU A 263 11.92 6.70 8.52
N ALA A 264 12.90 6.68 9.43
CA ALA A 264 14.14 7.44 9.27
C ALA A 264 14.96 6.98 8.05
N ALA A 265 15.02 5.68 7.78
CA ALA A 265 15.68 5.14 6.58
C ALA A 265 15.00 5.64 5.29
N ALA A 266 13.67 5.65 5.26
CA ALA A 266 12.90 6.17 4.12
C ALA A 266 13.10 7.69 3.92
N ILE A 267 13.12 8.47 5.00
CA ILE A 267 13.44 9.90 4.96
C ILE A 267 14.83 10.12 4.35
N ALA A 268 15.83 9.36 4.80
CA ALA A 268 17.20 9.47 4.28
C ALA A 268 17.28 9.13 2.79
N TRP A 269 16.57 8.10 2.32
CA TRP A 269 16.50 7.76 0.90
C TRP A 269 15.80 8.87 0.10
N ALA A 270 14.63 9.31 0.54
CA ALA A 270 13.84 10.36 -0.12
C ALA A 270 14.62 11.70 -0.19
N SER A 271 15.30 12.06 0.87
CA SER A 271 16.13 13.27 0.92
C SER A 271 17.31 13.20 -0.07
N ARG A 272 18.00 12.06 -0.17
CA ARG A 272 19.09 11.90 -1.17
C ARG A 272 18.58 12.05 -2.61
N LYS A 273 17.32 11.72 -2.85
CA LYS A 273 16.63 11.90 -4.15
C LYS A 273 16.04 13.31 -4.33
N GLY A 274 16.15 14.18 -3.35
CA GLY A 274 15.57 15.52 -3.40
C GLY A 274 14.04 15.54 -3.28
N LEU A 275 13.44 14.47 -2.76
CA LEU A 275 11.98 14.33 -2.61
C LEU A 275 11.45 14.97 -1.33
N CYS A 276 12.31 15.20 -0.36
CA CYS A 276 11.97 15.91 0.88
C CYS A 276 13.18 16.57 1.51
N ASP A 277 12.92 17.45 2.49
CA ASP A 277 13.97 18.11 3.27
C ASP A 277 14.69 17.10 4.18
N ALA A 278 16.03 17.20 4.24
CA ALA A 278 16.87 16.36 5.08
C ALA A 278 16.67 16.60 6.59
N THR A 279 16.01 17.68 6.98
CA THR A 279 15.70 18.00 8.38
C THR A 279 14.43 17.34 8.90
N LEU A 280 13.66 16.67 8.03
CA LEU A 280 12.49 15.89 8.47
C LEU A 280 12.91 14.81 9.48
N THR A 281 12.07 14.62 10.48
CA THR A 281 12.27 13.58 11.50
C THR A 281 11.08 12.64 11.53
N PRO A 282 11.24 11.37 11.93
CA PRO A 282 10.11 10.45 12.09
C PRO A 282 8.97 11.04 12.91
N LYS A 283 9.29 11.72 14.02
CA LYS A 283 8.28 12.33 14.92
C LYS A 283 7.46 13.42 14.23
N SER A 284 8.03 14.16 13.28
CA SER A 284 7.31 15.20 12.55
C SER A 284 6.27 14.65 11.56
N LEU A 285 6.40 13.37 11.20
CA LEU A 285 5.52 12.68 10.25
C LEU A 285 4.40 11.86 10.94
N LEU A 286 4.49 11.64 12.26
CA LEU A 286 3.50 10.90 13.02
C LEU A 286 2.37 11.80 13.48
N GLY A 287 1.12 11.34 13.29
CA GLY A 287 -0.10 11.94 13.82
C GLY A 287 -0.48 11.33 15.16
N ARG A 288 -0.95 12.16 16.09
CA ARG A 288 -1.54 11.72 17.36
C ARG A 288 -3.04 11.92 17.29
N LEU A 289 -3.76 10.85 17.54
CA LEU A 289 -5.20 10.87 17.71
C LEU A 289 -5.48 11.13 19.21
N SER A 290 -5.61 12.38 19.58
CA SER A 290 -5.91 12.78 20.97
C SER A 290 -7.36 12.55 21.33
#